data_2813a3dc6c8e44be1183058a659a9b65
#
_entry.id   2813a3dc6c8e44be1183058a659a9b65
#
_cell.length_a   1.000
_cell.length_b   1.000
_cell.length_c   1.000
_cell.angle_alpha   90.00
_cell.angle_beta   90.00
_cell.angle_gamma   90.00
#
_symmetry.space_group_name_H-M   'P 1'
#
loop_
_entity.id
_entity.type
_entity.pdbx_description
1 polymer ?
#
loop_
_entity_poly.entity_id
_entity_poly.type
_entity_poly.pdbx_seq_one_letter_code
_entity_poly.pdbx_strand_id
1 'polypeptide(L)'
;NKVVPILTEAIQELATINSSQDSIINSLNDRLTLLENCINNLNLCNGETFSMNQTNPKPINNSMKVELSNSSTIVLNQNVPNPFAEQTTITMELPLEIKIAQILFHNNEGRLIQSVEIQDRGFSELTVYANDLSTGVYTYTLVTDGKIIASKKMIRQ
;
A
#
# COMPACT_ATOMS: atom_id res chain seq x y z
N ASN A 1 -48.50 29.30 4.83
CA ASN A 1 -47.90 28.09 4.20
C ASN A 1 -46.43 28.35 3.90
N LYS A 2 -45.56 28.05 4.91
CA LYS A 2 -44.10 28.24 4.76
C LYS A 2 -43.37 27.00 4.22
N VAL A 3 -44.09 25.91 3.97
CA VAL A 3 -43.50 24.62 3.57
C VAL A 3 -43.13 24.61 2.06
N VAL A 4 -43.95 25.24 1.23
CA VAL A 4 -43.76 25.26 -0.23
C VAL A 4 -42.44 25.94 -0.63
N PRO A 5 -42.09 27.14 -0.12
CA PRO A 5 -40.82 27.77 -0.49
C PRO A 5 -39.59 26.97 -0.03
N ILE A 6 -39.64 26.35 1.15
CA ILE A 6 -38.53 25.49 1.65
C ILE A 6 -38.33 24.27 0.76
N LEU A 7 -39.42 23.65 0.31
CA LEU A 7 -39.38 22.49 -0.57
C LEU A 7 -38.80 22.86 -1.95
N THR A 8 -39.16 24.04 -2.46
CA THR A 8 -38.65 24.54 -3.75
C THR A 8 -37.16 24.81 -3.69
N GLU A 9 -36.69 25.41 -2.60
CA GLU A 9 -35.28 25.70 -2.38
C GLU A 9 -34.45 24.38 -2.27
N ALA A 10 -34.96 23.41 -1.53
CA ALA A 10 -34.31 22.09 -1.41
C ALA A 10 -34.22 21.34 -2.76
N ILE A 11 -35.27 21.45 -3.61
CA ILE A 11 -35.26 20.85 -4.95
C ILE A 11 -34.25 21.56 -5.86
N GLN A 12 -34.13 22.89 -5.77
CA GLN A 12 -33.17 23.65 -6.55
C GLN A 12 -31.73 23.32 -6.12
N GLU A 13 -31.48 23.19 -4.82
CA GLU A 13 -30.19 22.77 -4.30
C GLU A 13 -29.81 21.35 -4.76
N LEU A 14 -30.76 20.42 -4.69
CA LEU A 14 -30.56 19.05 -5.17
C LEU A 14 -30.27 19.01 -6.68
N ALA A 15 -30.96 19.80 -7.47
CA ALA A 15 -30.73 19.89 -8.92
C ALA A 15 -29.32 20.44 -9.23
N THR A 16 -28.86 21.42 -8.43
CA THR A 16 -27.53 22.00 -8.58
C THR A 16 -26.45 20.97 -8.23
N ILE A 17 -26.64 20.21 -7.14
CA ILE A 17 -25.73 19.14 -6.73
C ILE A 17 -25.66 18.04 -7.81
N ASN A 18 -26.80 17.61 -8.33
CA ASN A 18 -26.85 16.61 -9.40
C ASN A 18 -26.11 17.09 -10.66
N SER A 19 -26.32 18.33 -11.08
CA SER A 19 -25.59 18.90 -12.23
C SER A 19 -24.08 18.94 -12.01
N SER A 20 -23.64 19.25 -10.79
CA SER A 20 -22.22 19.21 -10.43
C SER A 20 -21.66 17.78 -10.45
N GLN A 21 -22.41 16.81 -9.94
CA GLN A 21 -22.03 15.39 -9.99
C GLN A 21 -21.92 14.88 -11.42
N ASP A 22 -22.87 15.22 -12.29
CA ASP A 22 -22.83 14.85 -13.71
C ASP A 22 -21.60 15.42 -14.42
N SER A 23 -21.21 16.65 -14.09
CA SER A 23 -19.99 17.25 -14.62
C SER A 23 -18.71 16.49 -14.19
N ILE A 24 -18.65 16.05 -12.93
CA ILE A 24 -17.55 15.26 -12.41
C ILE A 24 -17.50 13.89 -13.08
N ILE A 25 -18.66 13.22 -13.23
CA ILE A 25 -18.77 11.91 -13.89
C ILE A 25 -18.28 12.00 -15.33
N ASN A 26 -18.68 13.03 -16.07
CA ASN A 26 -18.22 13.23 -17.44
C ASN A 26 -16.70 13.44 -17.52
N SER A 27 -16.16 14.27 -16.64
CA SER A 27 -14.69 14.49 -16.56
C SER A 27 -13.92 13.20 -16.23
N LEU A 28 -14.45 12.36 -15.35
CA LEU A 28 -13.86 11.07 -15.02
C LEU A 28 -13.92 10.09 -16.20
N ASN A 29 -15.03 10.04 -16.94
CA ASN A 29 -15.18 9.22 -18.12
C ASN A 29 -14.20 9.63 -19.23
N ASP A 30 -14.03 10.95 -19.45
CA ASP A 30 -13.05 11.46 -20.42
C ASP A 30 -11.62 11.03 -20.06
N ARG A 31 -11.25 11.13 -18.78
CA ARG A 31 -9.93 10.70 -18.30
C ARG A 31 -9.75 9.18 -18.43
N LEU A 32 -10.80 8.41 -18.15
CA LEU A 32 -10.77 6.95 -18.31
C LEU A 32 -10.55 6.58 -19.78
N THR A 33 -11.28 7.22 -20.69
CA THR A 33 -11.14 6.99 -22.14
C THR A 33 -9.74 7.32 -22.65
N LEU A 34 -9.12 8.40 -22.13
CA LEU A 34 -7.74 8.74 -22.46
C LEU A 34 -6.75 7.69 -21.97
N LEU A 35 -6.96 7.16 -20.76
CA LEU A 35 -6.12 6.09 -20.21
C LEU A 35 -6.27 4.79 -21.01
N GLU A 36 -7.50 4.40 -21.34
CA GLU A 36 -7.79 3.23 -22.16
C GLU A 36 -7.13 3.32 -23.55
N ASN A 37 -7.23 4.49 -24.19
CA ASN A 37 -6.57 4.74 -25.47
C ASN A 37 -5.04 4.69 -25.34
N CYS A 38 -4.48 5.19 -24.25
CA CYS A 38 -3.05 5.11 -24.00
C CYS A 38 -2.58 3.66 -23.82
N ILE A 39 -3.33 2.85 -23.04
CA ILE A 39 -3.05 1.43 -22.82
C ILE A 39 -3.16 0.63 -24.12
N ASN A 40 -4.18 0.90 -24.93
CA ASN A 40 -4.39 0.24 -26.21
C ASN A 40 -3.31 0.61 -27.23
N ASN A 41 -2.89 1.88 -27.27
CA ASN A 41 -1.81 2.32 -28.17
C ASN A 41 -0.43 1.78 -27.76
N LEU A 42 -0.22 1.48 -26.50
CA LEU A 42 1.01 0.89 -25.99
C LEU A 42 1.03 -0.65 -26.08
N ASN A 43 -0.06 -1.28 -26.57
CA ASN A 43 -0.23 -2.75 -26.62
C ASN A 43 0.09 -3.48 -25.29
N LEU A 44 -0.07 -2.79 -24.16
CA LEU A 44 0.26 -3.35 -22.85
C LEU A 44 -0.67 -4.50 -22.44
N CYS A 45 -1.86 -4.60 -23.04
CA CYS A 45 -2.87 -5.61 -22.68
C CYS A 45 -2.98 -6.78 -23.65
N ASN A 46 -2.37 -6.68 -24.82
CA ASN A 46 -2.36 -7.77 -25.81
C ASN A 46 -1.07 -8.57 -25.64
N GLY A 47 -1.07 -9.62 -24.88
CA GLY A 47 0.05 -10.55 -24.62
C GLY A 47 1.02 -10.88 -25.77
N GLU A 48 1.28 -9.94 -26.65
CA GLU A 48 2.22 -10.05 -27.74
C GLU A 48 3.55 -9.40 -27.35
N THR A 49 4.56 -10.21 -27.41
CA THR A 49 5.97 -9.88 -27.23
C THR A 49 6.37 -8.64 -28.02
N PHE A 50 6.95 -7.65 -27.35
CA PHE A 50 7.63 -6.51 -27.96
C PHE A 50 8.71 -7.01 -28.93
N SER A 51 8.42 -6.98 -30.23
CA SER A 51 9.42 -7.16 -31.26
C SER A 51 9.97 -5.79 -31.61
N MET A 52 11.04 -5.38 -30.96
CA MET A 52 11.83 -4.26 -31.43
C MET A 52 12.56 -4.66 -32.73
N ASN A 53 12.19 -4.06 -33.85
CA ASN A 53 13.00 -4.10 -35.06
C ASN A 53 14.37 -3.47 -34.77
N GLN A 54 15.35 -4.32 -34.53
CA GLN A 54 16.73 -3.92 -34.38
C GLN A 54 17.48 -3.98 -35.71
N THR A 55 18.12 -2.88 -36.06
CA THR A 55 19.35 -2.92 -36.85
C THR A 55 20.45 -3.53 -35.96
N ASN A 56 21.05 -4.60 -36.42
CA ASN A 56 22.00 -5.46 -35.71
C ASN A 56 23.07 -4.75 -34.90
N PRO A 57 23.34 -5.21 -33.68
CA PRO A 57 24.63 -5.78 -33.35
C PRO A 57 24.51 -7.19 -32.72
N LYS A 58 25.51 -7.99 -32.96
CA LYS A 58 25.91 -9.34 -32.56
C LYS A 58 25.27 -9.86 -31.24
N PRO A 59 24.76 -11.12 -31.22
CA PRO A 59 24.07 -11.67 -30.04
C PRO A 59 25.05 -11.91 -28.87
N ILE A 60 24.84 -11.21 -27.78
CA ILE A 60 25.34 -11.61 -26.48
C ILE A 60 24.25 -12.51 -25.89
N ASN A 61 24.47 -13.82 -25.89
CA ASN A 61 23.63 -14.81 -25.25
C ASN A 61 23.71 -14.66 -23.72
N ASN A 62 23.01 -13.69 -23.18
CA ASN A 62 22.58 -13.66 -21.81
C ASN A 62 21.08 -13.36 -21.81
N SER A 63 20.29 -14.40 -22.00
CA SER A 63 18.85 -14.32 -21.74
C SER A 63 18.64 -14.17 -20.23
N MET A 64 18.69 -12.93 -19.76
CA MET A 64 18.19 -12.59 -18.44
C MET A 64 16.67 -12.73 -18.50
N LYS A 65 16.16 -13.91 -18.14
CA LYS A 65 14.74 -14.16 -17.97
C LYS A 65 14.30 -13.40 -16.72
N VAL A 66 13.88 -12.15 -16.90
CA VAL A 66 13.20 -11.41 -15.82
C VAL A 66 11.78 -11.95 -15.78
N GLU A 67 11.56 -13.00 -15.03
CA GLU A 67 10.22 -13.36 -14.60
C GLU A 67 9.81 -12.34 -13.55
N LEU A 68 8.99 -11.36 -13.92
CA LEU A 68 8.16 -10.63 -12.97
C LEU A 68 7.16 -11.65 -12.42
N SER A 69 7.59 -12.40 -11.41
CA SER A 69 6.63 -13.13 -10.60
C SER A 69 5.77 -12.07 -9.91
N ASN A 70 4.46 -12.07 -10.20
CA ASN A 70 3.45 -11.41 -9.38
C ASN A 70 3.34 -12.12 -8.03
N SER A 71 4.46 -12.45 -7.41
CA SER A 71 4.48 -12.86 -6.02
C SER A 71 4.29 -11.58 -5.22
N SER A 72 3.12 -11.43 -4.67
CA SER A 72 2.81 -10.42 -3.67
C SER A 72 3.91 -10.44 -2.61
N THR A 73 4.79 -9.43 -2.68
CA THR A 73 5.98 -9.39 -1.85
C THR A 73 5.59 -8.89 -0.47
N ILE A 74 5.90 -9.66 0.56
CA ILE A 74 5.73 -9.20 1.94
C ILE A 74 6.82 -8.16 2.24
N VAL A 75 6.40 -6.96 2.63
CA VAL A 75 7.31 -5.86 2.95
C VAL A 75 7.14 -5.46 4.42
N LEU A 76 8.25 -5.31 5.13
CA LEU A 76 8.32 -4.68 6.45
C LEU A 76 9.20 -3.44 6.34
N ASN A 77 8.65 -2.27 6.56
CA ASN A 77 9.39 -1.02 6.50
C ASN A 77 10.06 -0.67 7.83
N GLN A 78 11.04 0.22 7.77
CA GLN A 78 11.65 0.82 8.95
C GLN A 78 10.62 1.71 9.66
N ASN A 79 10.57 1.65 10.98
CA ASN A 79 9.72 2.53 11.76
C ASN A 79 10.13 4.00 11.60
N VAL A 80 9.14 4.89 11.58
CA VAL A 80 9.34 6.34 11.41
C VAL A 80 8.51 7.08 12.46
N PRO A 81 9.15 7.96 13.21
CA PRO A 81 10.59 8.27 13.30
C PRO A 81 11.42 7.15 13.95
N ASN A 82 12.71 7.11 13.68
CA ASN A 82 13.69 6.27 14.35
C ASN A 82 15.03 7.01 14.45
N PRO A 83 15.51 7.42 15.62
CA PRO A 83 14.93 7.19 16.94
C PRO A 83 13.60 7.92 17.20
N PHE A 84 12.82 7.47 18.21
CA PHE A 84 11.56 8.08 18.60
C PHE A 84 11.49 8.38 20.09
N ALA A 85 10.70 9.40 20.47
CA ALA A 85 10.52 9.82 21.87
C ALA A 85 9.12 9.50 22.40
N GLU A 86 8.07 9.77 21.63
CA GLU A 86 6.68 9.59 22.07
C GLU A 86 6.01 8.40 21.39
N GLN A 87 6.09 8.35 20.06
CA GLN A 87 5.51 7.27 19.26
C GLN A 87 6.28 7.09 17.94
N THR A 88 6.11 5.93 17.34
CA THR A 88 6.64 5.61 16.02
C THR A 88 5.66 4.72 15.27
N THR A 89 5.65 4.82 13.94
CA THR A 89 4.80 4.01 13.08
C THR A 89 5.65 3.01 12.29
N ILE A 90 5.23 1.76 12.30
CA ILE A 90 5.76 0.68 11.48
C ILE A 90 4.75 0.44 10.36
N THR A 91 5.18 0.55 9.11
CA THR A 91 4.35 0.23 7.95
C THR A 91 4.75 -1.09 7.34
N MET A 92 3.79 -1.82 6.80
CA MET A 92 4.03 -3.11 6.16
C MET A 92 3.04 -3.34 5.03
N GLU A 93 3.41 -4.21 4.10
CA GLU A 93 2.53 -4.67 3.04
C GLU A 93 2.41 -6.20 3.13
N LEU A 94 1.17 -6.67 3.28
CA LEU A 94 0.86 -8.08 3.50
C LEU A 94 -0.06 -8.58 2.39
N PRO A 95 0.34 -9.59 1.62
CA PRO A 95 -0.53 -10.23 0.64
C PRO A 95 -1.82 -10.78 1.24
N LEU A 96 -2.88 -10.82 0.43
CA LEU A 96 -4.20 -11.32 0.85
C LEU A 96 -4.17 -12.81 1.20
N GLU A 97 -3.22 -13.55 0.68
CA GLU A 97 -3.06 -14.99 0.86
C GLU A 97 -2.54 -15.36 2.26
N ILE A 98 -1.93 -14.42 2.97
CA ILE A 98 -1.39 -14.63 4.32
C ILE A 98 -2.54 -14.87 5.30
N LYS A 99 -2.51 -16.01 5.99
CA LYS A 99 -3.53 -16.37 6.97
C LYS A 99 -3.28 -15.71 8.33
N ILE A 100 -2.06 -15.81 8.82
CA ILE A 100 -1.65 -15.29 10.13
C ILE A 100 -0.45 -14.38 9.95
N ALA A 101 -0.53 -13.15 10.47
CA ALA A 101 0.59 -12.22 10.51
C ALA A 101 0.71 -11.63 11.91
N GLN A 102 1.93 -11.56 12.44
CA GLN A 102 2.21 -11.00 13.74
C GLN A 102 3.55 -10.28 13.76
N ILE A 103 3.65 -9.24 14.58
CA ILE A 103 4.90 -8.56 14.90
C ILE A 103 5.31 -8.92 16.31
N LEU A 104 6.53 -9.43 16.43
CA LEU A 104 7.17 -9.79 17.70
C LEU A 104 8.16 -8.68 18.08
N PHE A 105 8.03 -8.13 19.28
CA PHE A 105 8.94 -7.14 19.82
C PHE A 105 9.89 -7.78 20.83
N HIS A 106 11.19 -7.55 20.64
CA HIS A 106 12.23 -8.08 21.53
C HIS A 106 13.10 -6.92 22.08
N ASN A 107 13.57 -7.07 23.31
CA ASN A 107 14.57 -6.16 23.86
C ASN A 107 15.98 -6.47 23.30
N ASN A 108 16.99 -5.71 23.75
CA ASN A 108 18.37 -5.89 23.33
C ASN A 108 18.98 -7.23 23.77
N GLU A 109 18.40 -7.93 24.73
CA GLU A 109 18.80 -9.25 25.21
C GLU A 109 18.13 -10.38 24.40
N GLY A 110 17.25 -10.04 23.44
CA GLY A 110 16.50 -11.01 22.64
C GLY A 110 15.26 -11.56 23.36
N ARG A 111 14.90 -11.03 24.53
CA ARG A 111 13.69 -11.43 25.25
C ARG A 111 12.46 -10.84 24.57
N LEU A 112 11.46 -11.69 24.30
CA LEU A 112 10.17 -11.27 23.79
C LEU A 112 9.45 -10.39 24.83
N ILE A 113 9.06 -9.18 24.39
CA ILE A 113 8.31 -8.22 25.22
C ILE A 113 6.82 -8.32 24.89
N GLN A 114 6.50 -8.29 23.60
CA GLN A 114 5.13 -8.26 23.14
C GLN A 114 4.99 -8.93 21.77
N SER A 115 3.81 -9.50 21.52
CA SER A 115 3.36 -9.99 20.22
C SER A 115 2.08 -9.25 19.85
N VAL A 116 2.03 -8.72 18.64
CA VAL A 116 0.85 -8.02 18.09
C VAL A 116 0.42 -8.73 16.83
N GLU A 117 -0.81 -9.20 16.81
CA GLU A 117 -1.41 -9.80 15.62
C GLU A 117 -1.90 -8.72 14.66
N ILE A 118 -1.60 -8.87 13.38
CA ILE A 118 -2.00 -7.95 12.32
C ILE A 118 -3.21 -8.55 11.60
N GLN A 119 -4.36 -7.92 11.77
CA GLN A 119 -5.63 -8.39 11.20
C GLN A 119 -5.78 -7.98 9.73
N ASP A 120 -5.31 -6.78 9.39
CA ASP A 120 -5.46 -6.21 8.06
C ASP A 120 -4.48 -6.84 7.05
N ARG A 121 -4.88 -6.84 5.77
CA ARG A 121 -4.06 -7.24 4.63
C ARG A 121 -3.94 -6.07 3.66
N GLY A 122 -2.96 -6.14 2.77
CA GLY A 122 -2.52 -5.01 1.96
C GLY A 122 -1.59 -4.11 2.77
N PHE A 123 -1.70 -2.81 2.56
CA PHE A 123 -0.95 -1.82 3.32
C PHE A 123 -1.52 -1.70 4.73
N SER A 124 -0.67 -1.89 5.73
CA SER A 124 -1.03 -1.86 7.15
C SER A 124 -0.05 -1.02 7.95
N GLU A 125 -0.54 -0.36 8.99
CA GLU A 125 0.24 0.49 9.88
C GLU A 125 0.06 0.06 11.34
N LEU A 126 1.16 0.01 12.08
CA LEU A 126 1.16 -0.25 13.51
C LEU A 126 1.84 0.90 14.25
N THR A 127 1.10 1.58 15.11
CA THR A 127 1.66 2.63 15.98
C THR A 127 2.17 2.01 17.27
N VAL A 128 3.41 2.32 17.61
CA VAL A 128 4.07 1.92 18.86
C VAL A 128 4.28 3.14 19.73
N TYR A 129 3.74 3.11 20.95
CA TYR A 129 3.84 4.19 21.93
C TYR A 129 5.02 3.96 22.88
N ALA A 130 5.72 5.03 23.20
CA ALA A 130 6.89 4.99 24.08
C ALA A 130 6.56 4.70 25.55
N ASN A 131 5.31 4.91 25.96
CA ASN A 131 4.90 4.74 27.37
C ASN A 131 5.11 3.32 27.89
N ASP A 132 5.08 2.33 27.01
CA ASP A 132 5.22 0.91 27.34
C ASP A 132 6.67 0.41 27.19
N LEU A 133 7.60 1.30 26.81
CA LEU A 133 8.98 0.94 26.52
C LEU A 133 9.96 1.82 27.31
N SER A 134 10.97 1.22 27.91
CA SER A 134 12.12 1.95 28.46
C SER A 134 13.02 2.48 27.34
N THR A 135 13.83 3.49 27.63
CA THR A 135 14.87 3.96 26.67
C THR A 135 15.79 2.82 26.31
N GLY A 136 16.03 2.61 25.02
CA GLY A 136 16.88 1.51 24.56
C GLY A 136 16.65 1.09 23.10
N VAL A 137 17.31 0.01 22.74
CA VAL A 137 17.23 -0.61 21.41
C VAL A 137 16.30 -1.81 21.47
N TYR A 138 15.40 -1.89 20.53
CA TYR A 138 14.44 -2.97 20.37
C TYR A 138 14.52 -3.54 18.95
N THR A 139 14.16 -4.81 18.82
CA THR A 139 14.02 -5.46 17.53
C THR A 139 12.55 -5.84 17.33
N TYR A 140 11.99 -5.51 16.19
CA TYR A 140 10.68 -6.01 15.79
C TYR A 140 10.81 -6.92 14.57
N THR A 141 10.08 -8.02 14.61
CA THR A 141 10.17 -9.12 13.63
C THR A 141 8.77 -9.43 13.11
N LEU A 142 8.62 -9.37 11.79
CA LEU A 142 7.40 -9.81 11.12
C LEU A 142 7.46 -11.32 10.90
N VAL A 143 6.44 -12.00 11.39
CA VAL A 143 6.21 -13.44 11.22
C VAL A 143 4.90 -13.64 10.50
N THR A 144 4.89 -14.39 9.42
CA THR A 144 3.69 -14.76 8.67
C THR A 144 3.61 -16.26 8.52
N ASP A 145 2.45 -16.85 8.80
CA ASP A 145 2.20 -18.29 8.72
C ASP A 145 3.30 -19.14 9.39
N GLY A 146 3.80 -18.66 10.54
CA GLY A 146 4.85 -19.30 11.32
C GLY A 146 6.28 -19.12 10.78
N LYS A 147 6.48 -18.33 9.72
CA LYS A 147 7.81 -18.05 9.15
C LYS A 147 8.24 -16.63 9.45
N ILE A 148 9.50 -16.45 9.84
CA ILE A 148 10.13 -15.14 9.98
C ILE A 148 10.40 -14.58 8.59
N ILE A 149 9.86 -13.38 8.33
CA ILE A 149 10.01 -12.69 7.04
C ILE A 149 11.14 -11.67 7.11
N ALA A 150 11.09 -10.77 8.09
CA ALA A 150 12.05 -9.70 8.25
C ALA A 150 12.14 -9.24 9.70
N SER A 151 13.29 -8.71 10.08
CA SER A 151 13.52 -8.08 11.38
C SER A 151 14.17 -6.71 11.19
N LYS A 152 13.75 -5.75 12.00
CA LYS A 152 14.30 -4.40 12.00
C LYS A 152 14.52 -3.91 13.42
N LYS A 153 15.39 -2.89 13.55
CA LYS A 153 15.70 -2.29 14.86
C LYS A 153 15.02 -0.94 15.00
N MET A 154 14.52 -0.65 16.18
CA MET A 154 14.01 0.65 16.57
C MET A 154 14.72 1.15 17.83
N ILE A 155 14.87 2.45 17.97
CA ILE A 155 15.57 3.10 19.08
C ILE A 155 14.58 4.04 19.77
N ARG A 156 14.33 3.79 21.05
CA ARG A 156 13.57 4.69 21.91
C ARG A 156 14.52 5.58 22.69
N GLN A 157 14.34 6.88 22.60
CA GLN A 157 15.07 7.91 23.35
C GLN A 157 14.37 8.26 24.68
#